data_428ad0e03f964d8a83602ce9401d1f76
#
_entry.id   428ad0e03f964d8a83602ce9401d1f76
#
_cell.length_a   1.000
_cell.length_b   1.000
_cell.length_c   1.000
_cell.angle_alpha   90.00
_cell.angle_beta   90.00
_cell.angle_gamma   90.00
#
_symmetry.space_group_name_H-M   'P 1'
#
loop_
_entity.id
_entity.type
_entity.pdbx_description
1 polymer ?
#
loop_
_entity_poly.entity_id
_entity_poly.type
_entity_poly.pdbx_seq_one_letter_code
_entity_poly.pdbx_strand_id
1 'polypeptide(L)'
;QVFSHITELEAEVERLAEEMATRTDYDSTDYMELIERHAQRSDQLLMHSTGSIEANIEKTLLGLGFERSDFDRPTAEFSGGWRMRIELAKILLQRPDVLLLDEPTNHLDIESIRWLERFIASGSAALVLISHDRAFIDATTNRTLEIELGRLHDYKTNYSHYLVLREERLEQQRRAYENQQKEIQATEDFIERFRYKATKAVQVQSRIKQLSKIDRIEVEDIDRSAMHFSFLPAVTSGAYPVIIDSLTKRYGEHTVFSDVNMTIERGEKVAFVGKNGSGKSTLIKCIMGEVCDYTGTLKLGHNVQIGYFAQTQSQELDGNYTVYE
;
A
#
# COMPACT_ATOMS: atom_id res chain seq x y z
N GLN A 1 -25.29 -0.32 -1.30
CA GLN A 1 -24.77 -1.44 -2.10
C GLN A 1 -24.14 -2.53 -1.21
N VAL A 2 -23.23 -2.21 -0.24
CA VAL A 2 -22.58 -3.22 0.62
C VAL A 2 -23.57 -4.02 1.46
N PHE A 3 -24.64 -3.40 1.89
CA PHE A 3 -25.68 -3.97 2.73
C PHE A 3 -26.98 -4.25 1.96
N SER A 4 -26.96 -4.33 0.62
CA SER A 4 -28.16 -4.59 -0.18
C SER A 4 -28.86 -5.88 0.25
N HIS A 5 -28.10 -6.92 0.62
CA HIS A 5 -28.63 -8.16 1.13
C HIS A 5 -29.39 -7.98 2.46
N ILE A 6 -28.91 -7.10 3.34
CA ILE A 6 -29.58 -6.83 4.62
C ILE A 6 -30.84 -6.00 4.41
N THR A 7 -30.77 -4.96 3.54
CA THR A 7 -31.95 -4.17 3.16
C THR A 7 -33.01 -4.99 2.41
N GLU A 8 -32.59 -5.95 1.59
CA GLU A 8 -33.51 -6.91 0.96
C GLU A 8 -34.15 -7.84 1.98
N LEU A 9 -33.39 -8.26 2.99
CA LEU A 9 -33.88 -9.11 4.09
C LEU A 9 -34.85 -8.34 5.00
N GLU A 10 -34.55 -7.07 5.28
CA GLU A 10 -35.47 -6.16 6.02
C GLU A 10 -36.77 -5.98 5.26
N ALA A 11 -36.71 -5.68 3.97
CA ALA A 11 -37.90 -5.54 3.14
C ALA A 11 -38.70 -6.86 2.98
N GLU A 12 -38.01 -8.03 2.99
CA GLU A 12 -38.67 -9.32 2.98
C GLU A 12 -39.40 -9.61 4.31
N VAL A 13 -38.76 -9.31 5.45
CA VAL A 13 -39.37 -9.47 6.78
C VAL A 13 -40.58 -8.55 6.93
N GLU A 14 -40.50 -7.28 6.51
CA GLU A 14 -41.60 -6.34 6.56
C GLU A 14 -42.76 -6.80 5.68
N ARG A 15 -42.50 -7.25 4.46
CA ARG A 15 -43.52 -7.78 3.54
C ARG A 15 -44.20 -9.05 4.11
N LEU A 16 -43.44 -9.96 4.72
CA LEU A 16 -44.00 -11.15 5.35
C LEU A 16 -44.88 -10.78 6.57
N ALA A 17 -44.48 -9.79 7.34
CA ALA A 17 -45.26 -9.25 8.46
C ALA A 17 -46.58 -8.59 7.99
N GLU A 18 -46.56 -7.82 6.91
CA GLU A 18 -47.76 -7.23 6.29
C GLU A 18 -48.70 -8.32 5.76
N GLU A 19 -48.14 -9.35 5.11
CA GLU A 19 -48.92 -10.49 4.60
C GLU A 19 -49.60 -11.23 5.75
N MET A 20 -48.89 -11.46 6.86
CA MET A 20 -49.48 -12.08 8.07
C MET A 20 -50.61 -11.22 8.66
N ALA A 21 -50.47 -9.89 8.66
CA ALA A 21 -51.47 -8.97 9.21
C ALA A 21 -52.75 -8.89 8.38
N THR A 22 -52.68 -9.18 7.07
CA THR A 22 -53.87 -9.12 6.15
C THR A 22 -54.62 -10.45 6.06
N ARG A 23 -54.05 -11.58 6.47
CA ARG A 23 -54.67 -12.91 6.41
C ARG A 23 -55.55 -13.16 7.62
N THR A 24 -56.60 -13.92 7.39
CA THR A 24 -57.60 -14.32 8.42
C THR A 24 -57.71 -15.84 8.59
N ASP A 25 -56.94 -16.61 7.82
CA ASP A 25 -56.95 -18.06 7.75
C ASP A 25 -55.90 -18.70 8.68
N TYR A 26 -55.93 -18.36 9.96
CA TYR A 26 -54.90 -18.68 10.97
C TYR A 26 -54.60 -20.16 11.17
N ASP A 27 -55.54 -21.04 10.83
CA ASP A 27 -55.42 -22.52 10.97
C ASP A 27 -54.93 -23.21 9.68
N SER A 28 -54.60 -22.44 8.62
CA SER A 28 -54.15 -23.01 7.37
C SER A 28 -52.66 -23.41 7.43
N THR A 29 -52.29 -24.48 6.70
CA THR A 29 -50.89 -24.89 6.57
C THR A 29 -50.05 -23.79 5.95
N ASP A 30 -50.59 -23.03 5.00
CA ASP A 30 -49.91 -21.94 4.32
C ASP A 30 -49.63 -20.77 5.27
N TYR A 31 -50.52 -20.51 6.27
CA TYR A 31 -50.27 -19.48 7.28
C TYR A 31 -49.19 -19.92 8.27
N MET A 32 -49.13 -21.20 8.63
CA MET A 32 -48.06 -21.72 9.50
C MET A 32 -46.70 -21.68 8.79
N GLU A 33 -46.61 -21.99 7.50
CA GLU A 33 -45.39 -21.85 6.72
C GLU A 33 -44.94 -20.37 6.62
N LEU A 34 -45.89 -19.43 6.52
CA LEU A 34 -45.62 -18.01 6.50
C LEU A 34 -44.99 -17.55 7.82
N ILE A 35 -45.51 -18.01 8.97
CA ILE A 35 -44.96 -17.71 10.30
C ILE A 35 -43.54 -18.25 10.42
N GLU A 36 -43.32 -19.51 9.99
CA GLU A 36 -41.99 -20.13 10.09
C GLU A 36 -40.97 -19.40 9.21
N ARG A 37 -41.36 -18.98 8.02
CA ARG A 37 -40.54 -18.20 7.10
C ARG A 37 -40.21 -16.82 7.70
N HIS A 38 -41.18 -16.12 8.27
CA HIS A 38 -40.97 -14.83 8.94
C HIS A 38 -40.02 -15.00 10.11
N ALA A 39 -40.17 -16.03 10.96
CA ALA A 39 -39.28 -16.30 12.08
C ALA A 39 -37.85 -16.56 11.61
N GLN A 40 -37.63 -17.41 10.60
CA GLN A 40 -36.33 -17.72 10.05
C GLN A 40 -35.63 -16.45 9.49
N ARG A 41 -36.37 -15.61 8.77
CA ARG A 41 -35.84 -14.39 8.19
C ARG A 41 -35.53 -13.33 9.26
N SER A 42 -36.36 -13.22 10.27
CA SER A 42 -36.14 -12.34 11.43
C SER A 42 -34.90 -12.74 12.23
N ASP A 43 -34.70 -14.05 12.45
CA ASP A 43 -33.49 -14.56 13.11
C ASP A 43 -32.22 -14.28 12.28
N GLN A 44 -32.29 -14.43 10.97
CA GLN A 44 -31.19 -14.06 10.08
C GLN A 44 -30.88 -12.55 10.16
N LEU A 45 -31.90 -11.70 10.17
CA LEU A 45 -31.76 -10.25 10.32
C LEU A 45 -31.11 -9.88 11.66
N LEU A 46 -31.55 -10.51 12.76
CA LEU A 46 -30.98 -10.30 14.10
C LEU A 46 -29.50 -10.70 14.18
N MET A 47 -29.10 -11.78 13.51
CA MET A 47 -27.69 -12.19 13.45
C MET A 47 -26.80 -11.16 12.74
N HIS A 48 -27.34 -10.44 11.77
CA HIS A 48 -26.62 -9.40 11.00
C HIS A 48 -26.71 -7.99 11.62
N SER A 49 -27.64 -7.72 12.55
CA SER A 49 -27.93 -6.39 13.09
C SER A 49 -27.15 -6.00 14.35
N THR A 50 -25.94 -6.51 14.57
CA THR A 50 -25.09 -6.11 15.70
C THR A 50 -24.52 -4.70 15.50
N GLY A 51 -25.29 -3.69 15.84
CA GLY A 51 -24.99 -2.27 15.72
C GLY A 51 -25.67 -1.65 14.49
N SER A 52 -26.11 -0.39 14.59
CA SER A 52 -26.77 0.24 13.44
C SER A 52 -25.75 0.28 12.26
N ILE A 53 -26.18 -0.20 11.12
CA ILE A 53 -25.41 -0.21 9.87
C ILE A 53 -24.84 1.19 9.59
N GLU A 54 -25.67 2.21 9.80
CA GLU A 54 -25.30 3.62 9.65
C GLU A 54 -24.14 4.04 10.54
N ALA A 55 -24.15 3.64 11.83
CA ALA A 55 -23.06 3.93 12.74
C ALA A 55 -21.74 3.26 12.33
N ASN A 56 -21.79 2.04 11.78
CA ASN A 56 -20.60 1.37 11.24
C ASN A 56 -20.08 2.06 9.98
N ILE A 57 -20.96 2.49 9.08
CA ILE A 57 -20.61 3.26 7.89
C ILE A 57 -19.94 4.57 8.32
N GLU A 58 -20.60 5.33 9.19
CA GLU A 58 -20.07 6.61 9.72
C GLU A 58 -18.70 6.42 10.35
N LYS A 59 -18.55 5.45 11.26
CA LYS A 59 -17.28 5.16 11.93
C LYS A 59 -16.17 4.81 10.94
N THR A 60 -16.48 4.03 9.92
CA THR A 60 -15.50 3.60 8.92
C THR A 60 -15.09 4.76 8.01
N LEU A 61 -16.05 5.57 7.56
CA LEU A 61 -15.76 6.73 6.72
C LEU A 61 -14.96 7.79 7.48
N LEU A 62 -15.36 8.13 8.71
CA LEU A 62 -14.60 9.05 9.57
C LEU A 62 -13.17 8.55 9.83
N GLY A 63 -13.01 7.24 10.05
CA GLY A 63 -11.70 6.62 10.23
C GLY A 63 -10.81 6.71 9.01
N LEU A 64 -11.37 6.70 7.81
CA LEU A 64 -10.66 6.87 6.54
C LEU A 64 -10.49 8.35 6.15
N GLY A 65 -10.84 9.30 7.06
CA GLY A 65 -10.57 10.71 6.91
C GLY A 65 -11.68 11.53 6.23
N PHE A 66 -12.86 10.96 5.99
CA PHE A 66 -14.04 11.71 5.53
C PHE A 66 -14.61 12.56 6.65
N GLU A 67 -15.23 13.66 6.31
CA GLU A 67 -16.01 14.48 7.21
C GLU A 67 -17.51 14.18 7.05
N ARG A 68 -18.33 14.50 8.07
CA ARG A 68 -19.79 14.31 7.97
C ARG A 68 -20.42 15.09 6.81
N SER A 69 -19.86 16.24 6.47
CA SER A 69 -20.25 17.06 5.32
C SER A 69 -20.05 16.36 3.96
N ASP A 70 -19.23 15.31 3.92
CA ASP A 70 -18.94 14.56 2.70
C ASP A 70 -19.95 13.45 2.40
N PHE A 71 -20.74 13.04 3.40
CA PHE A 71 -21.59 11.84 3.31
C PHE A 71 -22.68 11.94 2.25
N ASP A 72 -23.24 13.13 2.07
CA ASP A 72 -24.32 13.39 1.12
C ASP A 72 -23.80 13.83 -0.27
N ARG A 73 -22.47 13.95 -0.42
CA ARG A 73 -21.88 14.38 -1.68
C ARG A 73 -21.81 13.25 -2.69
N PRO A 74 -22.12 13.50 -3.98
CA PRO A 74 -21.94 12.54 -5.06
C PRO A 74 -20.50 12.05 -5.17
N THR A 75 -20.30 10.75 -5.35
CA THR A 75 -18.94 10.15 -5.46
C THR A 75 -18.15 10.68 -6.66
N ALA A 76 -18.83 11.21 -7.69
CA ALA A 76 -18.20 11.81 -8.87
C ALA A 76 -17.41 13.09 -8.54
N GLU A 77 -17.76 13.79 -7.47
CA GLU A 77 -17.08 15.03 -7.04
C GLU A 77 -15.74 14.75 -6.30
N PHE A 78 -15.49 13.51 -5.95
CA PHE A 78 -14.28 13.13 -5.24
C PHE A 78 -13.12 12.81 -6.19
N SER A 79 -11.90 13.16 -5.77
CA SER A 79 -10.68 12.78 -6.49
C SER A 79 -10.49 11.25 -6.51
N GLY A 80 -9.61 10.76 -7.39
CA GLY A 80 -9.30 9.33 -7.49
C GLY A 80 -8.89 8.71 -6.16
N GLY A 81 -8.06 9.39 -5.37
CA GLY A 81 -7.63 8.91 -4.05
C GLY A 81 -8.79 8.79 -3.04
N TRP A 82 -9.71 9.75 -3.04
CA TRP A 82 -10.91 9.68 -2.20
C TRP A 82 -11.86 8.56 -2.63
N ARG A 83 -12.01 8.35 -3.93
CA ARG A 83 -12.81 7.22 -4.45
C ARG A 83 -12.22 5.87 -4.06
N MET A 84 -10.87 5.72 -4.06
CA MET A 84 -10.21 4.51 -3.56
C MET A 84 -10.48 4.27 -2.07
N ARG A 85 -10.54 5.34 -1.24
CA ARG A 85 -10.94 5.22 0.17
C ARG A 85 -12.39 4.75 0.34
N ILE A 86 -13.32 5.20 -0.53
CA ILE A 86 -14.72 4.71 -0.53
C ILE A 86 -14.74 3.21 -0.85
N GLU A 87 -13.99 2.75 -1.86
CA GLU A 87 -13.92 1.32 -2.18
C GLU A 87 -13.31 0.52 -1.04
N LEU A 88 -12.25 1.01 -0.39
CA LEU A 88 -11.69 0.40 0.80
C LEU A 88 -12.72 0.31 1.93
N ALA A 89 -13.48 1.39 2.21
CA ALA A 89 -14.55 1.38 3.21
C ALA A 89 -15.59 0.30 2.92
N LYS A 90 -15.99 0.14 1.65
CA LYS A 90 -16.94 -0.89 1.22
C LYS A 90 -16.46 -2.30 1.55
N ILE A 91 -15.19 -2.61 1.24
CA ILE A 91 -14.59 -3.91 1.52
C ILE A 91 -14.52 -4.16 3.03
N LEU A 92 -14.07 -3.19 3.82
CA LEU A 92 -13.97 -3.31 5.28
C LEU A 92 -15.34 -3.52 5.95
N LEU A 93 -16.39 -2.87 5.44
CA LEU A 93 -17.76 -2.99 5.94
C LEU A 93 -18.38 -4.36 5.64
N GLN A 94 -17.93 -5.05 4.59
CA GLN A 94 -18.40 -6.41 4.26
C GLN A 94 -17.94 -7.47 5.27
N ARG A 95 -16.92 -7.16 6.10
CA ARG A 95 -16.32 -8.08 7.09
C ARG A 95 -16.01 -9.46 6.48
N PRO A 96 -15.22 -9.55 5.40
CA PRO A 96 -14.92 -10.80 4.74
C PRO A 96 -14.08 -11.71 5.66
N ASP A 97 -14.14 -13.04 5.45
CA ASP A 97 -13.28 -14.00 6.15
C ASP A 97 -11.80 -13.85 5.77
N VAL A 98 -11.55 -13.42 4.53
CA VAL A 98 -10.21 -13.16 3.99
C VAL A 98 -10.17 -11.77 3.36
N LEU A 99 -9.26 -10.93 3.83
CA LEU A 99 -9.03 -9.59 3.33
C LEU A 99 -7.73 -9.55 2.51
N LEU A 100 -7.85 -9.23 1.23
CA LEU A 100 -6.71 -9.07 0.31
C LEU A 100 -6.50 -7.58 0.06
N LEU A 101 -5.36 -7.04 0.47
CA LEU A 101 -5.01 -5.62 0.31
C LEU A 101 -3.73 -5.48 -0.49
N ASP A 102 -3.80 -4.73 -1.57
CA ASP A 102 -2.66 -4.36 -2.40
C ASP A 102 -2.44 -2.85 -2.30
N GLU A 103 -1.31 -2.44 -1.70
CA GLU A 103 -0.91 -1.06 -1.44
C GLU A 103 -2.02 -0.17 -0.82
N PRO A 104 -2.69 -0.61 0.28
CA PRO A 104 -3.83 0.12 0.82
C PRO A 104 -3.45 1.46 1.44
N THR A 105 -2.18 1.68 1.78
CA THR A 105 -1.65 2.92 2.36
C THR A 105 -1.47 4.04 1.33
N ASN A 106 -1.44 3.71 0.03
CA ASN A 106 -1.39 4.71 -1.03
C ASN A 106 -2.63 5.60 -0.93
N HIS A 107 -2.53 6.88 -0.94
CA HIS A 107 -3.62 7.86 -0.81
C HIS A 107 -4.21 8.02 0.60
N LEU A 108 -3.74 7.30 1.62
CA LEU A 108 -4.12 7.54 3.02
C LEU A 108 -3.17 8.56 3.67
N ASP A 109 -3.69 9.34 4.59
CA ASP A 109 -2.87 10.13 5.50
C ASP A 109 -2.51 9.32 6.77
N ILE A 110 -1.61 9.84 7.57
CA ILE A 110 -1.08 9.16 8.75
C ILE A 110 -2.19 8.77 9.74
N GLU A 111 -3.21 9.62 9.90
CA GLU A 111 -4.32 9.36 10.82
C GLU A 111 -5.18 8.20 10.31
N SER A 112 -5.49 8.17 9.00
CA SER A 112 -6.23 7.10 8.35
C SER A 112 -5.45 5.78 8.36
N ILE A 113 -4.13 5.81 8.16
CA ILE A 113 -3.26 4.61 8.27
C ILE A 113 -3.34 4.04 9.68
N ARG A 114 -3.17 4.85 10.73
CA ARG A 114 -3.27 4.42 12.12
C ARG A 114 -4.64 3.88 12.50
N TRP A 115 -5.68 4.42 11.89
CA TRP A 115 -7.02 3.89 12.08
C TRP A 115 -7.18 2.53 11.42
N LEU A 116 -6.68 2.37 10.18
CA LEU A 116 -6.71 1.11 9.44
C LEU A 116 -5.91 0.01 10.16
N GLU A 117 -4.72 0.33 10.70
CA GLU A 117 -3.94 -0.59 11.55
C GLU A 117 -4.77 -1.13 12.71
N ARG A 118 -5.42 -0.23 13.47
CA ARG A 118 -6.28 -0.61 14.61
C ARG A 118 -7.48 -1.42 14.18
N PHE A 119 -8.08 -1.07 13.05
CA PHE A 119 -9.21 -1.80 12.48
C PHE A 119 -8.82 -3.24 12.14
N ILE A 120 -7.70 -3.42 11.44
CA ILE A 120 -7.18 -4.74 11.07
C ILE A 120 -6.80 -5.54 12.32
N ALA A 121 -6.09 -4.94 13.27
CA ALA A 121 -5.68 -5.60 14.51
C ALA A 121 -6.85 -6.06 15.38
N SER A 122 -8.01 -5.38 15.30
CA SER A 122 -9.23 -5.75 16.03
C SER A 122 -10.11 -6.76 15.30
N GLY A 123 -9.84 -7.02 14.01
CA GLY A 123 -10.62 -7.94 13.18
C GLY A 123 -10.19 -9.40 13.34
N SER A 124 -11.09 -10.32 12.97
CA SER A 124 -10.84 -11.77 12.94
C SER A 124 -10.53 -12.31 11.53
N ALA A 125 -10.59 -11.47 10.50
CA ALA A 125 -10.33 -11.86 9.12
C ALA A 125 -8.86 -12.25 8.91
N ALA A 126 -8.63 -13.27 8.08
CA ALA A 126 -7.28 -13.53 7.59
C ALA A 126 -6.86 -12.39 6.64
N LEU A 127 -5.64 -11.88 6.83
CA LEU A 127 -5.11 -10.77 6.03
C LEU A 127 -4.01 -11.27 5.09
N VAL A 128 -4.10 -10.91 3.82
CA VAL A 128 -2.98 -10.95 2.86
C VAL A 128 -2.71 -9.53 2.41
N LEU A 129 -1.51 -9.04 2.67
CA LEU A 129 -1.11 -7.66 2.46
C LEU A 129 0.11 -7.57 1.55
N ILE A 130 0.05 -6.70 0.57
CA ILE A 130 1.19 -6.21 -0.19
C ILE A 130 1.31 -4.72 0.14
N SER A 131 2.48 -4.27 0.59
CA SER A 131 2.72 -2.85 0.86
C SER A 131 4.22 -2.52 0.82
N HIS A 132 4.55 -1.27 0.50
CA HIS A 132 5.87 -0.69 0.64
C HIS A 132 6.08 0.04 1.97
N ASP A 133 5.01 0.22 2.75
CA ASP A 133 5.07 0.82 4.09
C ASP A 133 5.48 -0.22 5.12
N ARG A 134 6.76 -0.17 5.51
CA ARG A 134 7.36 -1.09 6.47
C ARG A 134 6.71 -1.04 7.84
N ALA A 135 6.33 0.16 8.30
CA ALA A 135 5.71 0.33 9.61
C ALA A 135 4.31 -0.30 9.63
N PHE A 136 3.54 -0.11 8.56
CA PHE A 136 2.24 -0.70 8.40
C PHE A 136 2.28 -2.24 8.32
N ILE A 137 3.22 -2.81 7.52
CA ILE A 137 3.41 -4.27 7.45
C ILE A 137 3.75 -4.82 8.85
N ASP A 138 4.69 -4.20 9.54
CA ASP A 138 5.19 -4.68 10.84
C ASP A 138 4.11 -4.62 11.93
N ALA A 139 3.24 -3.61 11.88
CA ALA A 139 2.13 -3.44 12.82
C ALA A 139 0.95 -4.40 12.57
N THR A 140 0.75 -4.86 11.31
CA THR A 140 -0.47 -5.58 10.91
C THR A 140 -0.24 -7.05 10.60
N THR A 141 1.01 -7.49 10.38
CA THR A 141 1.31 -8.87 9.97
C THR A 141 2.18 -9.60 10.98
N ASN A 142 1.98 -10.91 11.08
CA ASN A 142 2.76 -11.82 11.92
C ASN A 142 3.46 -12.93 11.14
N ARG A 143 3.35 -12.89 9.81
CA ARG A 143 3.95 -13.85 8.88
C ARG A 143 4.34 -13.12 7.61
N THR A 144 5.55 -13.38 7.11
CA THR A 144 6.07 -12.75 5.89
C THR A 144 6.37 -13.82 4.85
N LEU A 145 5.85 -13.62 3.64
CA LEU A 145 6.11 -14.48 2.49
C LEU A 145 7.00 -13.73 1.50
N GLU A 146 8.18 -14.27 1.23
CA GLU A 146 9.11 -13.71 0.25
C GLU A 146 9.07 -14.55 -1.03
N ILE A 147 8.90 -13.90 -2.16
CA ILE A 147 8.99 -14.53 -3.49
C ILE A 147 10.31 -14.12 -4.12
N GLU A 148 11.23 -15.07 -4.27
CA GLU A 148 12.57 -14.85 -4.80
C GLU A 148 12.93 -15.95 -5.81
N LEU A 149 13.40 -15.61 -7.00
CA LEU A 149 13.78 -16.56 -8.06
C LEU A 149 12.71 -17.64 -8.35
N GLY A 150 11.42 -17.27 -8.31
CA GLY A 150 10.30 -18.19 -8.51
C GLY A 150 10.04 -19.16 -7.37
N ARG A 151 10.69 -18.97 -6.22
CA ARG A 151 10.49 -19.76 -4.99
C ARG A 151 9.81 -18.92 -3.92
N LEU A 152 8.96 -19.57 -3.12
CA LEU A 152 8.30 -18.95 -1.98
C LEU A 152 9.03 -19.33 -0.70
N HIS A 153 9.49 -18.33 0.03
CA HIS A 153 10.08 -18.48 1.36
C HIS A 153 9.08 -17.98 2.41
N ASP A 154 8.80 -18.81 3.38
CA ASP A 154 7.79 -18.59 4.42
C ASP A 154 8.46 -18.34 5.78
N TYR A 155 8.30 -17.14 6.31
CA TYR A 155 8.82 -16.73 7.61
C TYR A 155 7.65 -16.45 8.55
N LYS A 156 7.52 -17.27 9.59
CA LYS A 156 6.48 -17.13 10.63
C LYS A 156 6.85 -16.03 11.62
N THR A 157 7.04 -14.83 11.10
CA THR A 157 7.47 -13.66 11.89
C THR A 157 7.04 -12.36 11.19
N ASN A 158 7.08 -11.24 11.93
CA ASN A 158 6.86 -9.91 11.40
C ASN A 158 7.98 -9.46 10.44
N TYR A 159 7.76 -8.35 9.75
CA TYR A 159 8.65 -7.87 8.70
C TYR A 159 10.05 -7.49 9.22
N SER A 160 10.15 -6.83 10.36
CA SER A 160 11.45 -6.43 10.94
C SER A 160 12.32 -7.63 11.26
N HIS A 161 11.74 -8.67 11.84
CA HIS A 161 12.52 -9.89 12.16
C HIS A 161 12.81 -10.74 10.92
N TYR A 162 11.91 -10.73 9.94
CA TYR A 162 12.15 -11.34 8.63
C TYR A 162 13.42 -10.79 7.97
N LEU A 163 13.66 -9.48 8.02
CA LEU A 163 14.84 -8.87 7.41
C LEU A 163 16.15 -9.48 7.99
N VAL A 164 16.19 -9.73 9.30
CA VAL A 164 17.34 -10.38 9.96
C VAL A 164 17.52 -11.82 9.47
N LEU A 165 16.43 -12.61 9.48
CA LEU A 165 16.46 -13.99 9.00
C LEU A 165 16.82 -14.11 7.52
N ARG A 166 16.34 -13.16 6.71
CA ARG A 166 16.70 -13.08 5.30
C ARG A 166 18.20 -12.85 5.11
N GLU A 167 18.78 -11.92 5.87
CA GLU A 167 20.21 -11.64 5.78
C GLU A 167 21.05 -12.85 6.19
N GLU A 168 20.68 -13.53 7.27
CA GLU A 168 21.34 -14.78 7.70
C GLU A 168 21.24 -15.87 6.62
N ARG A 169 20.07 -16.05 6.00
CA ARG A 169 19.85 -17.00 4.91
C ARG A 169 20.74 -16.70 3.71
N LEU A 170 20.75 -15.44 3.29
CA LEU A 170 21.58 -15.01 2.14
C LEU A 170 23.07 -15.21 2.42
N GLU A 171 23.54 -14.93 3.64
CA GLU A 171 24.92 -15.17 4.00
C GLU A 171 25.27 -16.65 3.99
N GLN A 172 24.40 -17.52 4.53
CA GLN A 172 24.58 -18.97 4.47
C GLN A 172 24.60 -19.46 3.01
N GLN A 173 23.68 -19.01 2.16
CA GLN A 173 23.64 -19.36 0.75
C GLN A 173 24.90 -18.92 0.00
N ARG A 174 25.40 -17.73 0.27
CA ARG A 174 26.66 -17.22 -0.28
C ARG A 174 27.85 -18.07 0.14
N ARG A 175 27.97 -18.40 1.40
CA ARG A 175 29.04 -19.29 1.91
C ARG A 175 28.96 -20.68 1.25
N ALA A 176 27.76 -21.23 1.11
CA ALA A 176 27.54 -22.51 0.46
C ALA A 176 27.96 -22.45 -1.04
N TYR A 177 27.59 -21.38 -1.73
CA TYR A 177 28.01 -21.12 -3.10
C TYR A 177 29.52 -21.02 -3.25
N GLU A 178 30.19 -20.22 -2.40
CA GLU A 178 31.65 -20.06 -2.45
C GLU A 178 32.36 -21.39 -2.19
N ASN A 179 31.88 -22.22 -1.26
CA ASN A 179 32.42 -23.55 -1.02
C ASN A 179 32.20 -24.48 -2.22
N GLN A 180 31.00 -24.49 -2.82
CA GLN A 180 30.70 -25.26 -4.00
C GLN A 180 31.60 -24.86 -5.19
N GLN A 181 31.80 -23.55 -5.40
CA GLN A 181 32.68 -23.05 -6.46
C GLN A 181 34.13 -23.51 -6.26
N LYS A 182 34.65 -23.51 -5.02
CA LYS A 182 35.98 -24.03 -4.71
C LYS A 182 36.10 -25.53 -5.01
N GLU A 183 35.09 -26.34 -4.69
CA GLU A 183 35.06 -27.77 -5.01
C GLU A 183 34.97 -28.03 -6.50
N ILE A 184 34.16 -27.26 -7.23
CA ILE A 184 34.05 -27.31 -8.70
C ILE A 184 35.41 -26.99 -9.31
N GLN A 185 36.03 -25.88 -8.93
CA GLN A 185 37.31 -25.44 -9.45
C GLN A 185 38.42 -26.48 -9.17
N ALA A 186 38.49 -27.00 -7.94
CA ALA A 186 39.47 -28.05 -7.61
C ALA A 186 39.28 -29.33 -8.46
N THR A 187 38.02 -29.65 -8.79
CA THR A 187 37.68 -30.79 -9.63
C THR A 187 38.04 -30.53 -11.10
N GLU A 188 37.78 -29.34 -11.59
CA GLU A 188 38.16 -28.89 -12.93
C GLU A 188 39.69 -28.89 -13.11
N ASP A 189 40.43 -28.33 -12.15
CA ASP A 189 41.90 -28.34 -12.13
C ASP A 189 42.46 -29.75 -12.11
N PHE A 190 41.84 -30.69 -11.38
CA PHE A 190 42.23 -32.08 -11.40
C PHE A 190 42.00 -32.71 -12.76
N ILE A 191 40.85 -32.49 -13.39
CA ILE A 191 40.51 -32.98 -14.72
C ILE A 191 41.53 -32.45 -15.75
N GLU A 192 41.78 -31.14 -15.75
CA GLU A 192 42.74 -30.53 -16.68
C GLU A 192 44.14 -31.09 -16.53
N ARG A 193 44.67 -31.19 -15.31
CA ARG A 193 46.01 -31.71 -15.00
C ARG A 193 46.22 -33.18 -15.41
N PHE A 194 45.17 -34.00 -15.32
CA PHE A 194 45.27 -35.43 -15.54
C PHE A 194 44.59 -35.95 -16.81
N ARG A 195 43.97 -35.09 -17.62
CA ARG A 195 43.17 -35.42 -18.79
C ARG A 195 43.94 -36.29 -19.82
N TYR A 196 45.21 -36.09 -19.96
CA TYR A 196 46.04 -36.80 -20.93
C TYR A 196 46.85 -38.00 -20.35
N LYS A 197 46.69 -38.32 -19.04
CA LYS A 197 47.37 -39.45 -18.41
C LYS A 197 46.51 -40.71 -18.47
N ALA A 198 46.91 -41.70 -19.26
CA ALA A 198 46.19 -42.98 -19.42
C ALA A 198 45.90 -43.69 -18.10
N THR A 199 46.84 -43.67 -17.15
CA THR A 199 46.68 -44.28 -15.81
C THR A 199 45.62 -43.62 -14.94
N LYS A 200 45.16 -42.41 -15.24
CA LYS A 200 44.16 -41.64 -14.53
C LYS A 200 42.83 -41.49 -15.29
N ALA A 201 42.68 -42.07 -16.46
CA ALA A 201 41.53 -41.91 -17.33
C ALA A 201 40.18 -42.23 -16.62
N VAL A 202 40.13 -43.34 -15.86
CA VAL A 202 38.94 -43.76 -15.14
C VAL A 202 38.55 -42.74 -14.03
N GLN A 203 39.55 -42.21 -13.33
CA GLN A 203 39.34 -41.22 -12.30
C GLN A 203 38.84 -39.88 -12.87
N VAL A 204 39.41 -39.44 -14.00
CA VAL A 204 38.98 -38.23 -14.72
C VAL A 204 37.56 -38.38 -15.20
N GLN A 205 37.17 -39.49 -15.81
CA GLN A 205 35.79 -39.72 -16.23
C GLN A 205 34.81 -39.74 -15.10
N SER A 206 35.19 -40.37 -13.94
CA SER A 206 34.37 -40.34 -12.74
C SER A 206 34.14 -38.92 -12.24
N ARG A 207 35.16 -38.06 -12.22
CA ARG A 207 35.08 -36.65 -11.82
C ARG A 207 34.23 -35.82 -12.75
N ILE A 208 34.33 -36.03 -14.09
CA ILE A 208 33.45 -35.37 -15.07
C ILE A 208 31.99 -35.74 -14.80
N LYS A 209 31.70 -37.03 -14.56
CA LYS A 209 30.33 -37.46 -14.22
C LYS A 209 29.82 -36.88 -12.89
N GLN A 210 30.69 -36.67 -11.89
CA GLN A 210 30.33 -35.99 -10.66
C GLN A 210 29.98 -34.52 -10.90
N LEU A 211 30.83 -33.80 -11.65
CA LEU A 211 30.59 -32.40 -12.04
C LEU A 211 29.27 -32.20 -12.80
N SER A 212 28.93 -33.12 -13.72
CA SER A 212 27.68 -33.03 -14.47
C SER A 212 26.41 -33.29 -13.65
N LYS A 213 26.54 -33.82 -12.43
CA LYS A 213 25.42 -34.10 -11.52
C LYS A 213 25.30 -33.07 -10.39
N ILE A 214 26.22 -32.12 -10.32
CA ILE A 214 26.15 -31.08 -9.27
C ILE A 214 25.04 -30.11 -9.65
N ASP A 215 24.03 -30.00 -8.79
CA ASP A 215 23.06 -28.91 -8.83
C ASP A 215 23.77 -27.63 -8.38
N ARG A 216 23.93 -26.70 -9.31
CA ARG A 216 24.61 -25.44 -9.01
C ARG A 216 23.71 -24.56 -8.14
N ILE A 217 24.28 -24.07 -7.05
CA ILE A 217 23.61 -23.13 -6.18
C ILE A 217 23.50 -21.82 -6.94
N GLU A 218 22.28 -21.37 -7.16
CA GLU A 218 21.99 -20.06 -7.70
C GLU A 218 22.00 -19.04 -6.55
N VAL A 219 22.81 -18.02 -6.66
CA VAL A 219 22.85 -16.88 -5.74
C VAL A 219 22.33 -15.69 -6.50
N GLU A 220 21.41 -14.95 -5.91
CA GLU A 220 21.01 -13.65 -6.44
C GLU A 220 22.26 -12.76 -6.46
N ASP A 221 22.71 -12.43 -7.65
CA ASP A 221 23.82 -11.49 -7.83
C ASP A 221 23.23 -10.08 -7.57
N ILE A 222 23.04 -9.76 -6.31
CA ILE A 222 22.66 -8.41 -5.92
C ILE A 222 23.87 -7.55 -6.22
N ASP A 223 23.88 -6.97 -7.41
CA ASP A 223 24.85 -5.93 -7.75
C ASP A 223 24.67 -4.77 -6.77
N ARG A 224 25.48 -4.82 -5.67
CA ARG A 224 25.57 -3.75 -4.67
C ARG A 224 26.52 -2.65 -5.12
N SER A 225 26.99 -2.70 -6.37
CA SER A 225 27.84 -1.64 -6.89
C SER A 225 27.05 -0.33 -6.89
N ALA A 226 27.40 0.54 -5.97
CA ALA A 226 26.86 1.89 -5.96
C ALA A 226 27.40 2.61 -7.19
N MET A 227 26.50 3.05 -8.06
CA MET A 227 26.89 3.91 -9.16
C MET A 227 27.37 5.24 -8.57
N HIS A 228 28.68 5.49 -8.65
CA HIS A 228 29.28 6.77 -8.24
C HIS A 228 29.22 7.73 -9.42
N PHE A 229 28.30 8.66 -9.37
CA PHE A 229 28.25 9.77 -10.31
C PHE A 229 28.15 11.08 -9.54
N SER A 230 28.67 12.15 -10.09
CA SER A 230 28.52 13.52 -9.58
C SER A 230 27.96 14.39 -10.70
N PHE A 231 26.89 15.11 -10.38
CA PHE A 231 26.42 16.15 -11.29
C PHE A 231 27.39 17.34 -11.27
N LEU A 232 27.53 18.01 -12.40
CA LEU A 232 28.24 19.28 -12.45
C LEU A 232 27.59 20.25 -11.46
N PRO A 233 28.39 20.99 -10.64
CA PRO A 233 27.83 21.91 -9.67
C PRO A 233 27.02 22.98 -10.40
N ALA A 234 25.72 23.08 -10.05
CA ALA A 234 24.88 24.16 -10.50
C ALA A 234 25.35 25.49 -9.89
N VAL A 235 24.94 26.61 -10.51
CA VAL A 235 25.18 27.94 -9.95
C VAL A 235 24.58 28.00 -8.53
N THR A 236 25.38 28.42 -7.56
CA THR A 236 24.95 28.39 -6.15
C THR A 236 23.81 29.39 -5.93
N SER A 237 22.72 28.95 -5.37
CA SER A 237 21.57 29.78 -4.98
C SER A 237 21.93 30.68 -3.79
N GLY A 238 21.15 31.74 -3.55
CA GLY A 238 21.23 32.54 -2.35
C GLY A 238 21.06 31.76 -1.05
N ALA A 239 21.32 32.38 0.09
CA ALA A 239 21.21 31.76 1.42
C ALA A 239 19.74 31.31 1.73
N TYR A 240 18.77 32.04 1.24
CA TYR A 240 17.34 31.83 1.46
C TYR A 240 16.64 31.58 0.13
N PRO A 241 16.53 30.32 -0.30
CA PRO A 241 15.85 29.93 -1.55
C PRO A 241 14.37 30.29 -1.61
N VAL A 242 13.66 30.20 -0.49
CA VAL A 242 12.23 30.52 -0.41
C VAL A 242 11.97 31.37 0.82
N ILE A 243 11.29 32.48 0.64
CA ILE A 243 10.85 33.39 1.71
C ILE A 243 9.35 33.62 1.53
N ILE A 244 8.58 33.32 2.55
CA ILE A 244 7.14 33.49 2.61
C ILE A 244 6.81 34.35 3.81
N ASP A 245 6.02 35.42 3.59
CA ASP A 245 5.58 36.34 4.63
C ASP A 245 4.07 36.59 4.49
N SER A 246 3.33 36.25 5.55
CA SER A 246 1.87 36.40 5.69
C SER A 246 1.06 35.88 4.51
N LEU A 247 1.49 34.73 3.93
CA LEU A 247 0.86 34.16 2.76
C LEU A 247 -0.51 33.56 3.12
N THR A 248 -1.55 34.02 2.41
CA THR A 248 -2.92 33.53 2.56
C THR A 248 -3.49 33.16 1.22
N LYS A 249 -4.01 31.93 1.12
CA LYS A 249 -4.67 31.44 -0.09
C LYS A 249 -6.13 31.08 0.17
N ARG A 250 -7.00 31.56 -0.71
CA ARG A 250 -8.45 31.27 -0.70
C ARG A 250 -8.94 30.82 -2.09
N TYR A 251 -9.95 29.96 -2.11
CA TYR A 251 -10.74 29.65 -3.29
C TYR A 251 -12.20 30.04 -3.00
N GLY A 252 -12.65 31.17 -3.56
CA GLY A 252 -13.93 31.75 -3.18
C GLY A 252 -13.99 32.07 -1.70
N GLU A 253 -14.97 31.53 -0.99
CA GLU A 253 -15.12 31.68 0.48
C GLU A 253 -14.26 30.70 1.28
N HIS A 254 -13.74 29.64 0.65
CA HIS A 254 -12.93 28.63 1.31
C HIS A 254 -11.48 29.10 1.48
N THR A 255 -11.05 29.24 2.74
CA THR A 255 -9.64 29.55 3.10
C THR A 255 -8.85 28.26 3.21
N VAL A 256 -7.85 28.07 2.34
CA VAL A 256 -7.00 26.88 2.32
C VAL A 256 -5.94 26.97 3.44
N PHE A 257 -5.27 28.12 3.52
CA PHE A 257 -4.36 28.46 4.61
C PHE A 257 -4.29 30.00 4.76
N SER A 258 -3.95 30.47 5.94
CA SER A 258 -3.85 31.90 6.25
C SER A 258 -2.62 32.19 7.05
N ASP A 259 -2.02 33.36 6.77
CA ASP A 259 -0.88 33.93 7.50
C ASP A 259 0.32 32.97 7.67
N VAL A 260 0.65 32.27 6.57
CA VAL A 260 1.82 31.37 6.55
C VAL A 260 3.09 32.20 6.47
N ASN A 261 3.96 32.02 7.46
CA ASN A 261 5.28 32.63 7.53
C ASN A 261 6.33 31.53 7.55
N MET A 262 7.24 31.52 6.57
CA MET A 262 8.27 30.50 6.44
C MET A 262 9.46 31.00 5.64
N THR A 263 10.64 30.69 6.11
CA THR A 263 11.90 30.91 5.36
C THR A 263 12.62 29.58 5.29
N ILE A 264 13.00 29.16 4.08
CA ILE A 264 13.80 27.94 3.86
C ILE A 264 15.24 28.39 3.59
N GLU A 265 16.17 27.79 4.33
CA GLU A 265 17.61 28.03 4.16
C GLU A 265 18.19 27.06 3.12
N ARG A 266 19.29 27.47 2.48
CA ARG A 266 19.97 26.60 1.53
C ARG A 266 20.55 25.37 2.21
N GLY A 267 20.16 24.19 1.68
CA GLY A 267 20.54 22.89 2.22
C GLY A 267 19.57 22.35 3.28
N GLU A 268 18.59 23.14 3.70
CA GLU A 268 17.53 22.69 4.59
C GLU A 268 16.61 21.68 3.88
N LYS A 269 16.13 20.70 4.62
CA LYS A 269 15.17 19.68 4.16
C LYS A 269 13.90 19.80 4.97
N VAL A 270 12.84 20.30 4.34
CA VAL A 270 11.55 20.59 4.99
C VAL A 270 10.50 19.57 4.56
N ALA A 271 9.79 19.01 5.52
CA ALA A 271 8.65 18.13 5.26
C ALA A 271 7.33 18.82 5.61
N PHE A 272 6.39 18.87 4.67
CA PHE A 272 5.02 19.31 4.91
C PHE A 272 4.16 18.13 5.34
N VAL A 273 3.69 18.14 6.58
CA VAL A 273 2.86 17.08 7.17
C VAL A 273 1.48 17.62 7.50
N GLY A 274 0.45 16.82 7.32
CA GLY A 274 -0.94 17.18 7.63
C GLY A 274 -1.96 16.32 6.89
N LYS A 275 -3.23 16.46 7.25
CA LYS A 275 -4.35 15.74 6.64
C LYS A 275 -4.43 15.99 5.13
N ASN A 276 -5.08 15.09 4.40
CA ASN A 276 -5.39 15.32 3.00
C ASN A 276 -6.39 16.48 2.89
N GLY A 277 -6.17 17.34 1.89
CA GLY A 277 -6.94 18.58 1.76
C GLY A 277 -6.44 19.78 2.57
N SER A 278 -5.45 19.63 3.47
CA SER A 278 -4.92 20.74 4.28
C SER A 278 -4.10 21.78 3.52
N GLY A 279 -4.07 21.75 2.19
CA GLY A 279 -3.40 22.76 1.37
C GLY A 279 -1.91 22.56 1.10
N LYS A 280 -1.30 21.41 1.48
CA LYS A 280 0.13 21.12 1.24
C LYS A 280 0.53 21.27 -0.24
N SER A 281 -0.20 20.62 -1.13
CA SER A 281 0.05 20.72 -2.58
C SER A 281 -0.22 22.12 -3.13
N THR A 282 -1.19 22.83 -2.56
CA THR A 282 -1.49 24.22 -2.93
C THR A 282 -0.33 25.14 -2.58
N LEU A 283 0.28 24.97 -1.38
CA LEU A 283 1.45 25.74 -0.97
C LEU A 283 2.65 25.48 -1.91
N ILE A 284 2.90 24.22 -2.27
CA ILE A 284 3.94 23.87 -3.24
C ILE A 284 3.67 24.55 -4.60
N LYS A 285 2.43 24.51 -5.09
CA LYS A 285 2.04 25.19 -6.33
C LYS A 285 2.19 26.71 -6.28
N CYS A 286 2.00 27.32 -5.12
CA CYS A 286 2.31 28.74 -4.93
C CYS A 286 3.83 28.98 -5.05
N ILE A 287 4.66 28.12 -4.44
CA ILE A 287 6.13 28.20 -4.52
C ILE A 287 6.60 28.02 -5.97
N MET A 288 5.97 27.11 -6.71
CA MET A 288 6.23 26.87 -8.14
C MET A 288 5.83 28.04 -9.04
N GLY A 289 4.96 28.93 -8.55
CA GLY A 289 4.36 30.00 -9.37
C GLY A 289 3.21 29.56 -10.27
N GLU A 290 2.70 28.32 -10.11
CA GLU A 290 1.51 27.85 -10.81
C GLU A 290 0.22 28.52 -10.28
N VAL A 291 0.20 28.84 -8.99
CA VAL A 291 -0.89 29.52 -8.32
C VAL A 291 -0.39 30.88 -7.84
N CYS A 292 -0.86 31.96 -8.47
CA CYS A 292 -0.41 33.33 -8.18
C CYS A 292 -1.47 34.17 -7.47
N ASP A 293 -2.71 33.69 -7.34
CA ASP A 293 -3.82 34.39 -6.71
C ASP A 293 -3.85 34.16 -5.19
N TYR A 294 -2.89 34.73 -4.49
CA TYR A 294 -2.76 34.72 -3.03
C TYR A 294 -2.51 36.13 -2.50
N THR A 295 -2.72 36.36 -1.22
CA THR A 295 -2.31 37.58 -0.51
C THR A 295 -1.06 37.31 0.34
N GLY A 296 -0.28 38.32 0.61
CA GLY A 296 1.02 38.21 1.28
C GLY A 296 2.17 38.23 0.29
N THR A 297 3.37 37.82 0.74
CA THR A 297 4.58 37.86 -0.06
C THR A 297 5.19 36.49 -0.17
N LEU A 298 5.51 36.04 -1.40
CA LEU A 298 6.32 34.88 -1.68
C LEU A 298 7.45 35.30 -2.61
N LYS A 299 8.70 35.09 -2.19
CA LYS A 299 9.90 35.44 -2.96
C LYS A 299 10.80 34.22 -3.07
N LEU A 300 11.27 33.99 -4.29
CA LEU A 300 12.38 33.08 -4.54
C LEU A 300 13.70 33.86 -4.42
N GLY A 301 14.71 33.23 -3.82
CA GLY A 301 16.04 33.78 -3.69
C GLY A 301 16.76 33.94 -5.03
N HIS A 302 17.95 34.52 -4.99
CA HIS A 302 18.78 34.72 -6.18
C HIS A 302 19.27 33.35 -6.72
N ASN A 303 19.24 33.15 -8.05
CA ASN A 303 19.69 31.93 -8.75
C ASN A 303 19.03 30.65 -8.25
N VAL A 304 17.77 30.68 -7.85
CA VAL A 304 17.02 29.50 -7.47
C VAL A 304 16.43 28.84 -8.73
N GLN A 305 16.78 27.58 -8.95
CA GLN A 305 16.13 26.72 -9.92
C GLN A 305 15.25 25.72 -9.16
N ILE A 306 13.98 25.64 -9.53
CA ILE A 306 13.01 24.72 -8.89
C ILE A 306 12.88 23.49 -9.76
N GLY A 307 13.10 22.31 -9.18
CA GLY A 307 12.67 21.03 -9.73
C GLY A 307 11.43 20.55 -8.98
N TYR A 308 10.41 20.14 -9.70
CA TYR A 308 9.18 19.64 -9.13
C TYR A 308 8.89 18.23 -9.61
N PHE A 309 8.60 17.33 -8.68
CA PHE A 309 8.15 15.98 -8.98
C PHE A 309 6.75 15.79 -8.41
N ALA A 310 5.75 15.76 -9.30
CA ALA A 310 4.34 15.67 -8.93
C ALA A 310 3.90 14.21 -8.74
N GLN A 311 2.88 14.01 -7.91
CA GLN A 311 2.27 12.70 -7.68
C GLN A 311 1.68 12.07 -8.96
N THR A 312 1.25 12.90 -9.92
CA THR A 312 0.61 12.47 -11.19
C THR A 312 1.52 12.63 -12.40
N GLN A 313 2.81 12.87 -12.20
CA GLN A 313 3.74 13.19 -13.31
C GLN A 313 3.91 12.06 -14.32
N SER A 314 3.66 10.81 -13.92
CA SER A 314 3.64 9.67 -14.84
C SER A 314 2.56 9.78 -15.94
N GLN A 315 1.52 10.59 -15.74
CA GLN A 315 0.47 10.85 -16.73
C GLN A 315 0.89 11.87 -17.80
N GLU A 316 1.94 12.64 -17.53
CA GLU A 316 2.49 13.67 -18.43
C GLU A 316 3.61 13.15 -19.32
N LEU A 317 4.10 11.91 -19.05
CA LEU A 317 5.13 11.30 -19.86
C LEU A 317 4.58 10.89 -21.23
N ASP A 318 5.24 11.34 -22.28
CA ASP A 318 4.94 10.86 -23.63
C ASP A 318 5.45 9.42 -23.79
N GLY A 319 4.53 8.47 -23.92
CA GLY A 319 4.83 7.05 -24.06
C GLY A 319 5.66 6.67 -25.31
N ASN A 320 5.92 7.63 -26.19
CA ASN A 320 6.75 7.40 -27.39
C ASN A 320 8.26 7.60 -27.14
N TYR A 321 8.62 8.20 -26.01
CA TYR A 321 10.03 8.38 -25.64
C TYR A 321 10.58 7.14 -24.94
N THR A 322 11.89 6.93 -25.11
CA THR A 322 12.62 5.90 -24.38
C THR A 322 12.98 6.41 -22.97
N VAL A 323 13.32 5.50 -22.05
CA VAL A 323 13.72 5.88 -20.68
C VAL A 323 14.97 6.78 -20.66
N TYR A 324 15.77 6.77 -21.72
CA TYR A 324 16.99 7.57 -21.87
C TYR A 324 16.70 8.99 -22.40
N GLU A 325 15.62 9.21 -23.11
CA GLU A 325 15.16 10.50 -23.62
C GLU A 325 14.33 11.24 -22.55
#